data_e4feda6ec114a760193945947f23018f
#
_entry.id   e4feda6ec114a760193945947f23018f
#
_cell.length_a   1.000
_cell.length_b   1.000
_cell.length_c   1.000
_cell.angle_alpha   90.00
_cell.angle_beta   90.00
_cell.angle_gamma   90.00
#
_symmetry.space_group_name_H-M   'P 1'
#
loop_
_entity.id
_entity.type
_entity.pdbx_description
1 polymer ?
#
loop_
_entity_poly.entity_id
_entity_poly.type
_entity_poly.pdbx_seq_one_letter_code
_entity_poly.pdbx_strand_id
1 'polypeptide(L)'
;GKGAVSFDEMSDISKKNISLLKEHYHLGRYPYTLSTLSADGTKKYLFAASGGNIETVAIPEGNRLTLCVSCQVGCKMSCAFCMTGKCGFAGNLTCGDIINQVLSVDEANHITNIVFMGMGEPFDNIGEVLRAIDILTSDWGMALSPRRITVSTSGLIDDTRRFLDSSQCHLAISLHNPFHDERRKIMPVEDTNPIADLVALLRRYDFAHQRRLSFEYILFDGLNDTPQHAAGIVQLLRGLPCRVNIIRFHRVEGSDFASPSEERIEEFARYLSHRGIIATVRRSRGEDIAAACGQLKNSLRLNR
;
A
#
# COMPACT_ATOMS: atom_id res chain seq x y z
N GLY A 1 11.60 -9.66 -17.44
CA GLY A 1 12.26 -10.83 -17.97
C GLY A 1 11.42 -12.10 -17.97
N LYS A 2 12.01 -13.21 -18.31
CA LYS A 2 11.34 -14.53 -18.47
C LYS A 2 11.05 -15.25 -17.13
N GLY A 3 11.22 -14.60 -15.98
CA GLY A 3 10.94 -15.19 -14.67
C GLY A 3 11.90 -16.29 -14.23
N ALA A 4 13.15 -16.30 -14.73
CA ALA A 4 14.14 -17.30 -14.38
C ALA A 4 14.30 -17.44 -12.86
N VAL A 5 14.34 -18.67 -12.35
CA VAL A 5 14.55 -18.99 -10.93
C VAL A 5 15.98 -19.43 -10.64
N SER A 6 16.79 -19.60 -11.69
CA SER A 6 18.23 -19.88 -11.61
C SER A 6 18.96 -19.22 -12.75
N PHE A 7 20.28 -19.01 -12.61
CA PHE A 7 21.12 -18.51 -13.71
C PHE A 7 21.15 -19.49 -14.88
N ASP A 8 20.96 -20.80 -14.65
CA ASP A 8 20.97 -21.82 -15.70
C ASP A 8 19.80 -21.72 -16.68
N GLU A 9 18.69 -21.11 -16.24
CA GLU A 9 17.50 -20.90 -17.07
C GLU A 9 17.63 -19.67 -18.00
N MET A 10 18.70 -18.88 -17.87
CA MET A 10 18.96 -17.70 -18.69
C MET A 10 19.58 -18.12 -20.05
N SER A 11 18.73 -18.58 -20.97
CA SER A 11 19.15 -19.14 -22.27
C SER A 11 19.82 -18.14 -23.22
N ASP A 12 19.72 -16.85 -22.94
CA ASP A 12 20.30 -15.74 -23.71
C ASP A 12 21.67 -15.28 -23.20
N ILE A 13 22.19 -15.92 -22.14
CA ILE A 13 23.51 -15.67 -21.57
C ILE A 13 24.45 -16.86 -21.87
N SER A 14 25.70 -16.57 -22.26
CA SER A 14 26.68 -17.62 -22.51
C SER A 14 27.01 -18.42 -21.23
N LYS A 15 27.35 -19.71 -21.38
CA LYS A 15 27.73 -20.58 -20.24
C LYS A 15 28.89 -19.99 -19.42
N LYS A 16 29.86 -19.33 -20.06
CA LYS A 16 30.95 -18.64 -19.38
C LYS A 16 30.44 -17.52 -18.47
N ASN A 17 29.52 -16.72 -18.96
CA ASN A 17 28.96 -15.61 -18.18
C ASN A 17 28.02 -16.12 -17.07
N ILE A 18 27.29 -17.23 -17.30
CA ILE A 18 26.53 -17.90 -16.26
C ILE A 18 27.43 -18.37 -15.11
N SER A 19 28.59 -18.97 -15.41
CA SER A 19 29.55 -19.38 -14.38
C SER A 19 30.07 -18.17 -13.58
N LEU A 20 30.39 -17.07 -14.25
CA LEU A 20 30.83 -15.83 -13.62
C LEU A 20 29.74 -15.22 -12.73
N LEU A 21 28.48 -15.22 -13.19
CA LEU A 21 27.34 -14.75 -12.40
C LEU A 21 27.15 -15.58 -11.14
N LYS A 22 27.25 -16.92 -11.23
CA LYS A 22 27.13 -17.80 -10.07
C LYS A 22 28.24 -17.62 -9.03
N GLU A 23 29.43 -17.23 -9.47
CA GLU A 23 30.58 -16.98 -8.60
C GLU A 23 30.42 -15.69 -7.78
N HIS A 24 29.84 -14.64 -8.39
CA HIS A 24 29.83 -13.29 -7.83
C HIS A 24 28.46 -12.78 -7.39
N TYR A 25 27.35 -13.44 -7.81
CA TYR A 25 25.99 -12.95 -7.60
C TYR A 25 25.04 -14.05 -7.13
N HIS A 26 24.04 -13.63 -6.36
CA HIS A 26 22.84 -14.42 -6.07
C HIS A 26 21.64 -13.82 -6.80
N LEU A 27 20.75 -14.67 -7.27
CA LEU A 27 19.53 -14.23 -7.94
C LEU A 27 18.60 -13.38 -7.04
N GLY A 28 18.81 -13.44 -5.73
CA GLY A 28 18.04 -12.70 -4.74
C GLY A 28 16.58 -13.15 -4.65
N ARG A 29 16.22 -14.28 -5.30
CA ARG A 29 14.88 -14.82 -5.31
C ARG A 29 14.74 -15.90 -4.23
N TYR A 30 13.70 -15.78 -3.40
CA TYR A 30 13.37 -16.76 -2.37
C TYR A 30 11.86 -17.02 -2.35
N PRO A 31 11.44 -18.28 -2.04
CA PRO A 31 10.03 -18.65 -2.04
C PRO A 31 9.29 -18.04 -0.85
N TYR A 32 7.96 -17.98 -0.95
CA TYR A 32 7.11 -17.77 0.21
C TYR A 32 7.15 -19.01 1.14
N THR A 33 6.95 -18.79 2.43
CA THR A 33 6.95 -19.86 3.44
C THR A 33 5.57 -20.44 3.68
N LEU A 34 4.51 -19.63 3.45
CA LEU A 34 3.11 -20.02 3.62
C LEU A 34 2.24 -19.22 2.66
N SER A 35 1.16 -19.83 2.18
CA SER A 35 0.07 -19.11 1.52
C SER A 35 -1.28 -19.53 2.07
N THR A 36 -2.24 -18.59 2.08
CA THR A 36 -3.61 -18.81 2.54
C THR A 36 -4.57 -18.23 1.50
N LEU A 37 -5.57 -19.02 1.10
CA LEU A 37 -6.57 -18.65 0.11
C LEU A 37 -7.89 -18.31 0.80
N SER A 38 -8.43 -17.14 0.48
CA SER A 38 -9.76 -16.67 0.90
C SER A 38 -10.87 -17.26 0.04
N ALA A 39 -12.07 -17.33 0.58
CA ALA A 39 -13.28 -17.73 -0.15
C ALA A 39 -13.57 -16.81 -1.36
N ASP A 40 -13.13 -15.56 -1.34
CA ASP A 40 -13.30 -14.60 -2.44
C ASP A 40 -12.20 -14.64 -3.50
N GLY A 41 -11.27 -15.61 -3.39
CA GLY A 41 -10.14 -15.80 -4.30
C GLY A 41 -8.90 -14.95 -3.95
N THR A 42 -8.97 -14.09 -2.95
CA THR A 42 -7.80 -13.35 -2.44
C THR A 42 -6.81 -14.33 -1.82
N LYS A 43 -5.53 -14.18 -2.15
CA LYS A 43 -4.49 -15.06 -1.64
C LYS A 43 -3.42 -14.26 -0.91
N LYS A 44 -3.15 -14.65 0.33
CA LYS A 44 -2.12 -14.05 1.18
C LYS A 44 -0.90 -14.95 1.23
N TYR A 45 0.27 -14.36 1.06
CA TYR A 45 1.58 -14.99 1.07
C TYR A 45 2.39 -14.47 2.24
N LEU A 46 3.15 -15.35 2.89
CA LEU A 46 4.10 -15.03 3.93
C LEU A 46 5.52 -15.26 3.42
N PHE A 47 6.36 -14.25 3.46
CA PHE A 47 7.77 -14.33 3.12
C PHE A 47 8.64 -14.11 4.35
N ALA A 48 9.72 -14.89 4.47
CA ALA A 48 10.76 -14.65 5.46
C ALA A 48 11.72 -13.59 4.92
N ALA A 49 11.75 -12.42 5.55
CA ALA A 49 12.68 -11.34 5.24
C ALA A 49 13.67 -11.10 6.38
N SER A 50 14.72 -10.32 6.13
CA SER A 50 15.65 -9.92 7.19
C SER A 50 14.90 -9.12 8.26
N GLY A 51 14.96 -9.56 9.50
CA GLY A 51 14.27 -8.92 10.63
C GLY A 51 12.88 -9.47 10.94
N GLY A 52 12.32 -10.38 10.12
CA GLY A 52 11.03 -11.04 10.40
C GLY A 52 10.24 -11.38 9.14
N ASN A 53 8.98 -11.68 9.32
CA ASN A 53 8.10 -12.03 8.22
C ASN A 53 7.36 -10.82 7.67
N ILE A 54 7.07 -10.88 6.38
CA ILE A 54 6.21 -9.92 5.68
C ILE A 54 5.08 -10.65 4.97
N GLU A 55 3.96 -9.97 4.81
CA GLU A 55 2.80 -10.48 4.10
C GLU A 55 2.59 -9.72 2.79
N THR A 56 2.20 -10.45 1.75
CA THR A 56 1.88 -9.96 0.40
C THR A 56 0.52 -10.53 0.02
N VAL A 57 -0.33 -9.74 -0.65
CA VAL A 57 -1.69 -10.16 -0.97
C VAL A 57 -1.97 -10.04 -2.46
N ALA A 58 -2.35 -11.14 -3.11
CA ALA A 58 -2.87 -11.17 -4.48
C ALA A 58 -4.40 -11.06 -4.45
N ILE A 59 -4.93 -10.03 -5.11
CA ILE A 59 -6.35 -9.66 -5.08
C ILE A 59 -6.91 -9.73 -6.51
N PRO A 60 -7.66 -10.79 -6.86
CA PRO A 60 -8.30 -10.90 -8.16
C PRO A 60 -9.60 -10.09 -8.21
N GLU A 61 -9.84 -9.43 -9.34
CA GLU A 61 -11.08 -8.71 -9.63
C GLU A 61 -11.36 -8.72 -11.14
N GLY A 62 -12.19 -9.63 -11.62
CA GLY A 62 -12.41 -9.84 -13.06
C GLY A 62 -11.09 -10.14 -13.79
N ASN A 63 -10.75 -9.33 -14.79
CA ASN A 63 -9.49 -9.46 -15.54
C ASN A 63 -8.30 -8.74 -14.85
N ARG A 64 -8.51 -8.18 -13.69
CA ARG A 64 -7.48 -7.46 -12.93
C ARG A 64 -6.96 -8.33 -11.81
N LEU A 65 -5.65 -8.41 -11.70
CA LEU A 65 -4.96 -8.97 -10.54
C LEU A 65 -4.08 -7.89 -9.91
N THR A 66 -4.43 -7.47 -8.70
CA THR A 66 -3.67 -6.47 -7.95
C THR A 66 -2.81 -7.18 -6.91
N LEU A 67 -1.50 -6.93 -6.93
CA LEU A 67 -0.61 -7.37 -5.86
C LEU A 67 -0.38 -6.24 -4.86
N CYS A 68 -0.71 -6.49 -3.61
CA CYS A 68 -0.42 -5.61 -2.47
C CYS A 68 0.90 -6.03 -1.86
N VAL A 69 1.93 -5.18 -1.98
CA VAL A 69 3.30 -5.46 -1.52
C VAL A 69 3.64 -4.70 -0.25
N SER A 70 4.49 -5.31 0.57
CA SER A 70 5.08 -4.73 1.77
C SER A 70 6.41 -4.06 1.46
N CYS A 71 6.76 -3.03 2.24
CA CYS A 71 8.03 -2.31 2.11
C CYS A 71 8.87 -2.26 3.40
N GLN A 72 8.32 -2.75 4.52
CA GLN A 72 9.01 -2.83 5.81
C GLN A 72 8.55 -4.09 6.56
N VAL A 73 9.38 -4.54 7.50
CA VAL A 73 9.00 -5.50 8.55
C VAL A 73 8.47 -4.70 9.73
N GLY A 74 7.13 -4.63 9.85
CA GLY A 74 6.45 -3.72 10.78
C GLY A 74 6.36 -2.29 10.25
N CYS A 75 6.06 -1.31 11.13
CA CYS A 75 5.88 0.09 10.74
C CYS A 75 6.13 1.03 11.93
N LYS A 76 6.81 2.17 11.71
CA LYS A 76 7.07 3.18 12.73
C LYS A 76 5.88 4.11 12.99
N MET A 77 4.92 4.19 12.06
CA MET A 77 3.86 5.20 12.09
C MET A 77 2.86 5.02 13.23
N SER A 78 2.78 3.82 13.81
CA SER A 78 1.99 3.51 15.01
C SER A 78 0.51 3.93 14.91
N CYS A 79 -0.09 3.84 13.71
CA CYS A 79 -1.50 4.14 13.51
C CYS A 79 -2.36 3.23 14.36
N ALA A 80 -3.31 3.79 15.14
CA ALA A 80 -4.10 3.08 16.15
C ALA A 80 -4.97 1.93 15.58
N PHE A 81 -5.32 2.03 14.30
CA PHE A 81 -6.17 1.08 13.58
C PHE A 81 -5.41 0.02 12.78
N CYS A 82 -4.05 0.02 12.81
CA CYS A 82 -3.23 -0.82 11.94
C CYS A 82 -2.44 -1.86 12.73
N MET A 83 -2.64 -3.16 12.41
CA MET A 83 -1.87 -4.24 13.04
C MET A 83 -0.38 -4.15 12.79
N THR A 84 0.03 -3.75 11.58
CA THR A 84 1.45 -3.58 11.25
C THR A 84 2.12 -2.56 12.17
N GLY A 85 1.44 -1.44 12.47
CA GLY A 85 1.94 -0.43 13.41
C GLY A 85 2.01 -0.93 14.85
N LYS A 86 1.02 -1.74 15.27
CA LYS A 86 1.02 -2.36 16.61
C LYS A 86 2.12 -3.40 16.80
N CYS A 87 2.58 -4.06 15.73
CA CYS A 87 3.68 -5.03 15.78
C CYS A 87 5.06 -4.37 15.94
N GLY A 88 5.14 -3.05 15.89
CA GLY A 88 6.39 -2.30 15.92
C GLY A 88 7.17 -2.38 14.60
N PHE A 89 8.38 -1.84 14.59
CA PHE A 89 9.26 -1.77 13.41
C PHE A 89 10.51 -2.64 13.65
N ALA A 90 10.86 -3.48 12.68
CA ALA A 90 12.05 -4.34 12.73
C ALA A 90 13.06 -4.05 11.62
N GLY A 91 12.65 -3.41 10.51
CA GLY A 91 13.58 -3.04 9.44
C GLY A 91 12.91 -2.64 8.14
N ASN A 92 13.67 -1.95 7.30
CA ASN A 92 13.29 -1.65 5.92
C ASN A 92 13.56 -2.87 5.04
N LEU A 93 12.67 -3.11 4.07
CA LEU A 93 12.94 -4.06 3.00
C LEU A 93 13.86 -3.43 1.96
N THR A 94 14.74 -4.22 1.41
CA THR A 94 15.53 -3.83 0.24
C THR A 94 14.64 -3.82 -1.01
N CYS A 95 15.10 -3.14 -2.06
CA CYS A 95 14.48 -3.22 -3.38
C CYS A 95 14.35 -4.69 -3.84
N GLY A 96 15.36 -5.52 -3.59
CA GLY A 96 15.34 -6.95 -3.89
C GLY A 96 14.20 -7.69 -3.19
N ASP A 97 13.96 -7.42 -1.89
CA ASP A 97 12.86 -8.02 -1.12
C ASP A 97 11.49 -7.57 -1.66
N ILE A 98 11.37 -6.31 -2.07
CA ILE A 98 10.14 -5.78 -2.66
C ILE A 98 9.85 -6.47 -4.00
N ILE A 99 10.85 -6.56 -4.88
CA ILE A 99 10.73 -7.22 -6.18
C ILE A 99 10.51 -8.73 -6.03
N ASN A 100 11.12 -9.37 -5.02
CA ASN A 100 10.91 -10.79 -4.75
C ASN A 100 9.43 -11.13 -4.49
N GLN A 101 8.70 -10.28 -3.78
CA GLN A 101 7.26 -10.46 -3.55
C GLN A 101 6.50 -10.53 -4.89
N VAL A 102 6.89 -9.69 -5.86
CA VAL A 102 6.24 -9.65 -7.18
C VAL A 102 6.57 -10.88 -8.03
N LEU A 103 7.80 -11.35 -7.95
CA LEU A 103 8.29 -12.46 -8.79
C LEU A 103 7.97 -13.86 -8.22
N SER A 104 7.72 -13.98 -6.91
CA SER A 104 7.68 -15.28 -6.21
C SER A 104 6.28 -15.70 -5.75
N VAL A 105 5.24 -14.92 -6.06
CA VAL A 105 3.85 -15.37 -5.91
C VAL A 105 3.45 -16.26 -7.08
N ASP A 106 2.48 -17.15 -6.89
CA ASP A 106 2.04 -18.10 -7.93
C ASP A 106 1.48 -17.39 -9.17
N GLU A 107 0.85 -16.23 -8.95
CA GLU A 107 0.23 -15.42 -10.01
C GLU A 107 1.18 -14.40 -10.65
N ALA A 108 2.50 -14.49 -10.45
CA ALA A 108 3.49 -13.50 -10.90
C ALA A 108 3.32 -13.06 -12.37
N ASN A 109 3.01 -13.99 -13.27
CA ASN A 109 2.82 -13.73 -14.70
C ASN A 109 1.46 -13.09 -15.05
N HIS A 110 0.55 -12.98 -14.09
CA HIS A 110 -0.81 -12.45 -14.28
C HIS A 110 -1.04 -11.12 -13.56
N ILE A 111 -0.03 -10.59 -12.87
CA ILE A 111 -0.12 -9.32 -12.15
C ILE A 111 -0.36 -8.20 -13.14
N THR A 112 -1.47 -7.48 -12.94
CA THR A 112 -1.83 -6.32 -13.76
C THR A 112 -1.60 -4.99 -13.04
N ASN A 113 -1.63 -4.99 -11.71
CA ASN A 113 -1.48 -3.79 -10.88
C ASN A 113 -0.68 -4.11 -9.61
N ILE A 114 0.03 -3.12 -9.11
CA ILE A 114 0.77 -3.22 -7.85
C ILE A 114 0.34 -2.06 -6.94
N VAL A 115 0.12 -2.36 -5.66
CA VAL A 115 -0.15 -1.33 -4.65
C VAL A 115 0.81 -1.49 -3.48
N PHE A 116 1.46 -0.42 -3.08
CA PHE A 116 2.28 -0.35 -1.87
C PHE A 116 1.35 0.04 -0.70
N MET A 117 0.56 -0.94 -0.25
CA MET A 117 -0.43 -0.81 0.83
C MET A 117 -0.35 -1.99 1.81
N GLY A 118 0.73 -2.76 1.74
CA GLY A 118 1.05 -3.85 2.65
C GLY A 118 1.69 -3.33 3.95
N MET A 119 2.62 -4.10 4.48
CA MET A 119 3.31 -3.74 5.72
C MET A 119 4.33 -2.64 5.48
N GLY A 120 4.32 -1.62 6.37
CA GLY A 120 5.26 -0.51 6.38
C GLY A 120 4.73 0.80 5.78
N GLU A 121 5.51 1.87 6.00
CA GLU A 121 5.30 3.18 5.38
C GLU A 121 6.28 3.33 4.18
N PRO A 122 5.78 3.35 2.94
CA PRO A 122 6.66 3.42 1.77
C PRO A 122 7.58 4.63 1.75
N PHE A 123 7.15 5.74 2.31
CA PHE A 123 7.94 6.96 2.29
C PHE A 123 9.00 7.01 3.42
N ASP A 124 8.86 6.22 4.48
CA ASP A 124 9.96 5.99 5.44
C ASP A 124 11.05 5.05 4.82
N ASN A 125 10.76 4.41 3.69
CA ASN A 125 11.69 3.59 2.91
C ASN A 125 11.79 4.04 1.43
N ILE A 126 11.62 5.33 1.17
CA ILE A 126 11.44 5.90 -0.18
C ILE A 126 12.54 5.53 -1.17
N GLY A 127 13.79 5.41 -0.71
CA GLY A 127 14.91 5.07 -1.58
C GLY A 127 14.75 3.69 -2.24
N GLU A 128 14.43 2.67 -1.45
CA GLU A 128 14.24 1.31 -1.95
C GLU A 128 12.92 1.16 -2.72
N VAL A 129 11.88 1.88 -2.30
CA VAL A 129 10.59 1.91 -3.01
C VAL A 129 10.75 2.53 -4.41
N LEU A 130 11.46 3.65 -4.55
CA LEU A 130 11.72 4.27 -5.86
C LEU A 130 12.57 3.37 -6.78
N ARG A 131 13.57 2.67 -6.24
CA ARG A 131 14.34 1.66 -7.00
C ARG A 131 13.46 0.51 -7.47
N ALA A 132 12.57 0.02 -6.62
CA ALA A 132 11.63 -1.03 -6.98
C ALA A 132 10.66 -0.56 -8.08
N ILE A 133 10.14 0.68 -7.98
CA ILE A 133 9.29 1.28 -9.01
C ILE A 133 10.03 1.39 -10.34
N ASP A 134 11.29 1.81 -10.32
CA ASP A 134 12.12 1.89 -11.53
C ASP A 134 12.23 0.51 -12.22
N ILE A 135 12.54 -0.56 -11.49
CA ILE A 135 12.57 -1.92 -12.02
C ILE A 135 11.21 -2.34 -12.56
N LEU A 136 10.12 -2.04 -11.83
CA LEU A 136 8.76 -2.43 -12.22
C LEU A 136 8.28 -1.72 -13.49
N THR A 137 8.76 -0.49 -13.74
CA THR A 137 8.29 0.34 -14.86
C THR A 137 9.22 0.35 -16.06
N SER A 138 10.50 0.02 -15.88
CA SER A 138 11.49 0.04 -16.95
C SER A 138 11.30 -1.11 -17.96
N ASP A 139 11.61 -0.85 -19.22
CA ASP A 139 11.52 -1.82 -20.33
C ASP A 139 12.42 -3.05 -20.10
N TRP A 140 13.56 -2.86 -19.43
CA TRP A 140 14.45 -3.96 -19.05
C TRP A 140 13.96 -4.74 -17.83
N GLY A 141 12.98 -4.23 -17.08
CA GLY A 141 12.34 -4.84 -15.93
C GLY A 141 11.01 -5.52 -16.28
N MET A 142 9.92 -5.08 -15.65
CA MET A 142 8.58 -5.64 -15.88
C MET A 142 7.75 -4.84 -16.90
N ALA A 143 8.21 -3.67 -17.31
CA ALA A 143 7.54 -2.77 -18.26
C ALA A 143 6.08 -2.42 -17.87
N LEU A 144 5.77 -2.39 -16.57
CA LEU A 144 4.45 -1.98 -16.09
C LEU A 144 4.26 -0.49 -16.31
N SER A 145 3.12 -0.11 -16.86
CA SER A 145 2.78 1.31 -16.91
C SER A 145 2.74 1.91 -15.50
N PRO A 146 3.29 3.11 -15.25
CA PRO A 146 3.17 3.80 -13.96
C PRO A 146 1.72 3.94 -13.47
N ARG A 147 0.74 3.98 -14.36
CA ARG A 147 -0.70 3.98 -14.04
C ARG A 147 -1.20 2.68 -13.40
N ARG A 148 -0.42 1.62 -13.45
CA ARG A 148 -0.71 0.33 -12.82
C ARG A 148 -0.13 0.21 -11.41
N ILE A 149 0.61 1.22 -10.95
CA ILE A 149 1.24 1.24 -9.65
C ILE A 149 0.64 2.36 -8.81
N THR A 150 0.25 2.05 -7.57
CA THR A 150 -0.20 3.04 -6.58
C THR A 150 0.67 2.92 -5.34
N VAL A 151 1.21 4.04 -4.88
CA VAL A 151 1.94 4.11 -3.62
C VAL A 151 1.10 4.86 -2.60
N SER A 152 0.87 4.24 -1.45
CA SER A 152 0.13 4.84 -0.34
C SER A 152 1.08 5.33 0.73
N THR A 153 0.77 6.48 1.35
CA THR A 153 1.54 7.02 2.45
C THR A 153 0.65 7.59 3.56
N SER A 154 1.13 7.56 4.77
CA SER A 154 0.53 8.26 5.92
C SER A 154 0.69 9.77 5.83
N GLY A 155 1.60 10.27 4.96
CA GLY A 155 1.71 11.69 4.65
C GLY A 155 3.05 12.33 5.02
N LEU A 156 4.17 11.62 4.95
CA LEU A 156 5.52 12.18 5.11
C LEU A 156 5.78 13.22 4.01
N ILE A 157 5.77 14.51 4.37
CA ILE A 157 5.69 15.64 3.41
C ILE A 157 6.92 15.70 2.49
N ASP A 158 8.13 15.63 3.04
CA ASP A 158 9.36 15.75 2.25
C ASP A 158 9.55 14.56 1.30
N ASP A 159 9.24 13.34 1.76
CA ASP A 159 9.32 12.15 0.93
C ASP A 159 8.15 12.07 -0.07
N THR A 160 7.00 12.67 0.24
CA THR A 160 5.92 12.88 -0.75
C THR A 160 6.42 13.76 -1.89
N ARG A 161 7.11 14.85 -1.60
CA ARG A 161 7.73 15.72 -2.62
C ARG A 161 8.70 14.93 -3.47
N ARG A 162 9.63 14.21 -2.83
CA ARG A 162 10.61 13.38 -3.52
C ARG A 162 9.96 12.35 -4.44
N PHE A 163 8.90 11.68 -4.00
CA PHE A 163 8.13 10.75 -4.83
C PHE A 163 7.49 11.44 -6.03
N LEU A 164 6.87 12.60 -5.82
CA LEU A 164 6.18 13.35 -6.88
C LEU A 164 7.15 13.86 -7.95
N ASP A 165 8.36 14.21 -7.55
CA ASP A 165 9.42 14.68 -8.47
C ASP A 165 10.09 13.53 -9.24
N SER A 166 10.08 12.30 -8.67
CA SER A 166 10.85 11.16 -9.20
C SER A 166 9.99 10.08 -9.89
N SER A 167 8.65 10.09 -9.74
CA SER A 167 7.77 9.02 -10.21
C SER A 167 6.50 9.55 -10.85
N GLN A 168 5.95 8.82 -11.82
CA GLN A 168 4.65 9.06 -12.44
C GLN A 168 3.57 8.10 -11.94
N CYS A 169 3.85 7.29 -10.92
CA CYS A 169 2.89 6.38 -10.31
C CYS A 169 1.76 7.13 -9.59
N HIS A 170 0.65 6.47 -9.37
CA HIS A 170 -0.46 7.01 -8.60
C HIS A 170 -0.09 7.17 -7.13
N LEU A 171 -0.63 8.21 -6.51
CA LEU A 171 -0.42 8.52 -5.09
C LEU A 171 -1.74 8.34 -4.33
N ALA A 172 -1.66 7.65 -3.19
CA ALA A 172 -2.75 7.53 -2.23
C ALA A 172 -2.30 8.09 -0.88
N ILE A 173 -3.12 8.95 -0.27
CA ILE A 173 -2.85 9.55 1.04
C ILE A 173 -3.81 8.97 2.08
N SER A 174 -3.29 8.43 3.16
CA SER A 174 -4.07 8.02 4.33
C SER A 174 -4.58 9.26 5.06
N LEU A 175 -5.82 9.66 4.77
CA LEU A 175 -6.45 10.84 5.37
C LEU A 175 -7.06 10.52 6.74
N HIS A 176 -8.01 9.61 6.77
CA HIS A 176 -8.76 9.05 7.89
C HIS A 176 -9.42 10.04 8.86
N ASN A 177 -9.00 11.30 8.89
CA ASN A 177 -9.70 12.40 9.57
C ASN A 177 -9.25 13.75 8.99
N PRO A 178 -10.16 14.73 8.71
CA PRO A 178 -9.79 16.02 8.18
C PRO A 178 -9.33 17.02 9.24
N PHE A 179 -9.52 16.72 10.53
CA PHE A 179 -9.23 17.61 11.66
C PHE A 179 -7.93 17.19 12.36
N HIS A 180 -7.01 18.14 12.53
CA HIS A 180 -5.69 17.91 13.12
C HIS A 180 -5.76 17.20 14.48
N ASP A 181 -6.50 17.76 15.44
CA ASP A 181 -6.55 17.22 16.82
C ASP A 181 -7.17 15.83 16.93
N GLU A 182 -8.00 15.46 15.97
CA GLU A 182 -8.60 14.13 15.90
C GLU A 182 -7.70 13.16 15.13
N ARG A 183 -7.13 13.62 14.00
CA ARG A 183 -6.24 12.81 13.18
C ARG A 183 -5.01 12.35 13.97
N ARG A 184 -4.39 13.25 14.75
CA ARG A 184 -3.23 12.93 15.59
C ARG A 184 -3.48 11.81 16.61
N LYS A 185 -4.73 11.63 17.07
CA LYS A 185 -5.09 10.56 18.02
C LYS A 185 -5.06 9.18 17.39
N ILE A 186 -5.32 9.08 16.07
CA ILE A 186 -5.35 7.82 15.33
C ILE A 186 -4.13 7.64 14.43
N MET A 187 -3.45 8.74 14.06
CA MET A 187 -2.25 8.78 13.22
C MET A 187 -1.23 9.77 13.80
N PRO A 188 -0.28 9.31 14.63
CA PRO A 188 0.71 10.20 15.28
C PRO A 188 1.58 10.99 14.30
N VAL A 189 1.71 10.54 13.05
CA VAL A 189 2.42 11.27 11.97
C VAL A 189 1.91 12.70 11.78
N GLU A 190 0.66 12.98 12.15
CA GLU A 190 0.04 14.31 12.09
C GLU A 190 0.79 15.37 12.89
N ASP A 191 1.44 15.00 13.98
CA ASP A 191 2.20 15.94 14.83
C ASP A 191 3.40 16.56 14.09
N THR A 192 4.00 15.81 13.17
CA THR A 192 5.19 16.25 12.41
C THR A 192 4.90 16.55 10.94
N ASN A 193 3.81 15.99 10.40
CA ASN A 193 3.38 16.13 9.02
C ASN A 193 1.87 16.42 8.96
N PRO A 194 1.45 17.65 9.25
CA PRO A 194 0.04 18.03 9.26
C PRO A 194 -0.59 17.81 7.88
N ILE A 195 -1.79 17.22 7.85
CA ILE A 195 -2.51 16.94 6.61
C ILE A 195 -2.80 18.20 5.79
N ALA A 196 -3.03 19.33 6.45
CA ALA A 196 -3.25 20.62 5.80
C ALA A 196 -2.01 21.07 4.99
N ASP A 197 -0.81 20.89 5.55
CA ASP A 197 0.45 21.24 4.90
C ASP A 197 0.76 20.29 3.74
N LEU A 198 0.47 19.02 3.92
CA LEU A 198 0.55 18.04 2.84
C LEU A 198 -0.38 18.42 1.66
N VAL A 199 -1.63 18.76 1.95
CA VAL A 199 -2.58 19.20 0.91
C VAL A 199 -2.10 20.50 0.24
N ALA A 200 -1.49 21.43 0.99
CA ALA A 200 -0.89 22.63 0.41
C ALA A 200 0.29 22.31 -0.53
N LEU A 201 1.11 21.30 -0.20
CA LEU A 201 2.14 20.78 -1.10
C LEU A 201 1.50 20.18 -2.36
N LEU A 202 0.50 19.29 -2.21
CA LEU A 202 -0.14 18.58 -3.33
C LEU A 202 -0.77 19.55 -4.35
N ARG A 203 -1.27 20.71 -3.93
CA ARG A 203 -1.80 21.75 -4.83
C ARG A 203 -0.79 22.31 -5.82
N ARG A 204 0.50 22.08 -5.63
CA ARG A 204 1.58 22.52 -6.53
C ARG A 204 1.83 21.54 -7.68
N TYR A 205 1.17 20.37 -7.69
CA TYR A 205 1.36 19.32 -8.67
C TYR A 205 0.11 19.09 -9.51
N ASP A 206 0.31 18.63 -10.76
CA ASP A 206 -0.79 18.27 -11.65
C ASP A 206 -1.23 16.81 -11.44
N PHE A 207 -2.51 16.64 -11.11
CA PHE A 207 -3.17 15.35 -10.98
C PHE A 207 -4.32 15.16 -11.99
N ALA A 208 -4.53 16.11 -12.91
CA ALA A 208 -5.62 16.07 -13.87
C ALA A 208 -5.36 15.09 -15.02
N HIS A 209 -4.10 14.80 -15.35
CA HIS A 209 -3.73 14.07 -16.55
C HIS A 209 -3.26 12.63 -16.27
N GLN A 210 -1.97 12.43 -16.02
CA GLN A 210 -1.39 11.09 -15.96
C GLN A 210 -1.44 10.47 -14.58
N ARG A 211 -1.04 11.23 -13.57
CA ARG A 211 -1.00 10.78 -12.18
C ARG A 211 -2.37 10.96 -11.54
N ARG A 212 -2.84 9.92 -10.82
CA ARG A 212 -4.05 10.01 -10.01
C ARG A 212 -3.68 10.24 -8.56
N LEU A 213 -4.41 11.15 -7.90
CA LEU A 213 -4.38 11.35 -6.45
C LEU A 213 -5.65 10.77 -5.83
N SER A 214 -5.49 9.97 -4.80
CA SER A 214 -6.60 9.50 -3.96
C SER A 214 -6.31 9.74 -2.48
N PHE A 215 -7.37 9.89 -1.71
CA PHE A 215 -7.35 9.93 -0.26
C PHE A 215 -8.07 8.69 0.26
N GLU A 216 -7.40 7.91 1.08
CA GLU A 216 -7.96 6.74 1.72
C GLU A 216 -8.60 7.15 3.04
N TYR A 217 -9.85 6.75 3.26
CA TYR A 217 -10.63 7.17 4.42
C TYR A 217 -11.35 5.96 5.03
N ILE A 218 -10.76 5.39 6.09
CA ILE A 218 -11.42 4.36 6.88
C ILE A 218 -12.49 5.05 7.73
N LEU A 219 -13.73 4.57 7.65
CA LEU A 219 -14.81 5.04 8.50
C LEU A 219 -14.85 4.24 9.81
N PHE A 220 -14.85 4.98 10.92
CA PHE A 220 -15.02 4.46 12.28
C PHE A 220 -16.31 5.00 12.87
N ASP A 221 -17.12 4.10 13.39
CA ASP A 221 -18.41 4.43 14.00
C ASP A 221 -18.26 5.41 15.17
N GLY A 222 -19.01 6.53 15.10
CA GLY A 222 -19.02 7.58 16.11
C GLY A 222 -17.74 8.41 16.24
N LEU A 223 -16.70 8.15 15.41
CA LEU A 223 -15.42 8.84 15.53
C LEU A 223 -15.18 9.84 14.38
N ASN A 224 -15.33 9.39 13.13
CA ASN A 224 -15.00 10.20 11.95
C ASN A 224 -16.06 10.10 10.84
N ASP A 225 -17.24 9.60 11.14
CA ASP A 225 -18.32 9.29 10.21
C ASP A 225 -19.46 10.34 10.21
N THR A 226 -19.28 11.47 10.91
CA THR A 226 -20.32 12.50 11.04
C THR A 226 -20.39 13.43 9.82
N PRO A 227 -21.53 14.15 9.63
CA PRO A 227 -21.65 15.16 8.58
C PRO A 227 -20.57 16.28 8.65
N GLN A 228 -20.09 16.60 9.86
CA GLN A 228 -18.99 17.56 10.05
C GLN A 228 -17.68 17.05 9.45
N HIS A 229 -17.37 15.77 9.61
CA HIS A 229 -16.18 15.15 9.00
C HIS A 229 -16.28 15.17 7.46
N ALA A 230 -17.45 14.80 6.91
CA ALA A 230 -17.67 14.87 5.48
C ALA A 230 -17.52 16.32 4.94
N ALA A 231 -18.05 17.32 5.66
CA ALA A 231 -17.88 18.74 5.33
C ALA A 231 -16.41 19.18 5.43
N GLY A 232 -15.69 18.72 6.47
CA GLY A 232 -14.26 18.96 6.65
C GLY A 232 -13.42 18.43 5.48
N ILE A 233 -13.71 17.21 4.99
CA ILE A 233 -13.06 16.65 3.79
C ILE A 233 -13.33 17.55 2.57
N VAL A 234 -14.57 17.95 2.33
CA VAL A 234 -14.92 18.84 1.21
C VAL A 234 -14.16 20.16 1.29
N GLN A 235 -14.05 20.75 2.49
CA GLN A 235 -13.32 22.00 2.70
C GLN A 235 -11.81 21.81 2.46
N LEU A 236 -11.21 20.78 3.04
CA LEU A 236 -9.78 20.45 2.93
C LEU A 236 -9.36 20.23 1.48
N LEU A 237 -10.16 19.46 0.71
CA LEU A 237 -9.83 19.04 -0.63
C LEU A 237 -10.41 19.92 -1.75
N ARG A 238 -11.06 21.05 -1.40
CA ARG A 238 -11.69 21.95 -2.38
C ARG A 238 -10.70 22.38 -3.47
N GLY A 239 -11.06 22.17 -4.74
CA GLY A 239 -10.26 22.57 -5.90
C GLY A 239 -9.03 21.71 -6.17
N LEU A 240 -8.80 20.61 -5.41
CA LEU A 240 -7.76 19.64 -5.70
C LEU A 240 -8.35 18.48 -6.50
N PRO A 241 -7.86 18.20 -7.73
CA PRO A 241 -8.31 17.05 -8.53
C PRO A 241 -7.93 15.74 -7.84
N CYS A 242 -8.86 15.12 -7.13
CA CYS A 242 -8.62 13.91 -6.35
C CYS A 242 -9.88 13.04 -6.24
N ARG A 243 -9.69 11.86 -5.65
CA ARG A 243 -10.77 10.94 -5.26
C ARG A 243 -10.67 10.62 -3.78
N VAL A 244 -11.77 10.24 -3.17
CA VAL A 244 -11.80 9.70 -1.81
C VAL A 244 -12.26 8.24 -1.88
N ASN A 245 -11.42 7.34 -1.44
CA ASN A 245 -11.76 5.93 -1.29
C ASN A 245 -12.19 5.68 0.15
N ILE A 246 -13.46 5.38 0.34
CA ILE A 246 -14.03 5.05 1.64
C ILE A 246 -13.80 3.56 1.88
N ILE A 247 -13.22 3.24 3.03
CA ILE A 247 -12.84 1.88 3.43
C ILE A 247 -13.64 1.53 4.68
N ARG A 248 -14.26 0.33 4.67
CA ARG A 248 -14.84 -0.25 5.89
C ARG A 248 -13.73 -0.60 6.85
N PHE A 249 -13.94 -0.31 8.12
CA PHE A 249 -12.99 -0.75 9.13
C PHE A 249 -13.15 -2.26 9.34
N HIS A 250 -12.03 -2.98 9.27
CA HIS A 250 -11.97 -4.39 9.64
C HIS A 250 -11.34 -4.50 11.01
N ARG A 251 -12.06 -5.18 11.91
CA ARG A 251 -11.61 -5.31 13.29
C ARG A 251 -10.21 -5.91 13.36
N VAL A 252 -9.34 -5.23 14.09
CA VAL A 252 -8.00 -5.69 14.44
C VAL A 252 -7.95 -6.02 15.92
N GLU A 253 -7.17 -7.02 16.28
CA GLU A 253 -7.01 -7.45 17.67
C GLU A 253 -6.55 -6.28 18.56
N GLY A 254 -7.20 -6.13 19.72
CA GLY A 254 -6.90 -5.03 20.65
C GLY A 254 -7.30 -3.64 20.16
N SER A 255 -8.31 -3.54 19.28
CA SER A 255 -8.90 -2.27 18.84
C SER A 255 -10.35 -2.14 19.30
N ASP A 256 -10.69 -0.98 19.88
CA ASP A 256 -12.07 -0.63 20.27
C ASP A 256 -12.85 0.03 19.13
N PHE A 257 -12.27 0.21 17.95
CA PHE A 257 -12.93 0.77 16.79
C PHE A 257 -13.97 -0.22 16.22
N ALA A 258 -15.05 0.34 15.68
CA ALA A 258 -16.09 -0.39 14.95
C ALA A 258 -16.31 0.25 13.57
N SER A 259 -16.85 -0.52 12.62
CA SER A 259 -17.33 0.02 11.36
C SER A 259 -18.74 0.57 11.52
N PRO A 260 -19.07 1.73 10.91
CA PRO A 260 -20.47 2.18 10.85
C PRO A 260 -21.36 1.22 10.05
N SER A 261 -22.68 1.44 10.12
CA SER A 261 -23.63 0.71 9.27
C SER A 261 -23.40 1.01 7.77
N GLU A 262 -23.83 0.10 6.90
CA GLU A 262 -23.73 0.29 5.44
C GLU A 262 -24.48 1.56 4.98
N GLU A 263 -25.63 1.85 5.58
CA GLU A 263 -26.43 3.06 5.28
C GLU A 263 -25.62 4.32 5.58
N ARG A 264 -24.91 4.34 6.72
CA ARG A 264 -24.04 5.48 7.10
C ARG A 264 -22.87 5.64 6.16
N ILE A 265 -22.24 4.53 5.75
CA ILE A 265 -21.14 4.54 4.77
C ILE A 265 -21.60 5.10 3.43
N GLU A 266 -22.77 4.66 2.95
CA GLU A 266 -23.36 5.15 1.71
C GLU A 266 -23.79 6.62 1.78
N GLU A 267 -24.39 7.06 2.89
CA GLU A 267 -24.73 8.46 3.14
C GLU A 267 -23.50 9.35 3.10
N PHE A 268 -22.42 8.92 3.75
CA PHE A 268 -21.13 9.65 3.77
C PHE A 268 -20.55 9.77 2.36
N ALA A 269 -20.53 8.68 1.58
CA ALA A 269 -20.08 8.68 0.19
C ALA A 269 -20.93 9.60 -0.69
N ARG A 270 -22.23 9.54 -0.54
CA ARG A 270 -23.21 10.37 -1.28
C ARG A 270 -23.03 11.85 -0.97
N TYR A 271 -22.81 12.18 0.33
CA TYR A 271 -22.53 13.56 0.74
C TYR A 271 -21.32 14.16 0.04
N LEU A 272 -20.20 13.41 -0.03
CA LEU A 272 -18.99 13.83 -0.74
C LEU A 272 -19.24 14.00 -2.25
N SER A 273 -19.92 13.02 -2.85
CA SER A 273 -20.21 13.00 -4.29
C SER A 273 -21.07 14.17 -4.73
N HIS A 274 -22.12 14.53 -3.97
CA HIS A 274 -22.97 15.70 -4.24
C HIS A 274 -22.21 17.04 -4.13
N ARG A 275 -21.03 17.06 -3.53
CA ARG A 275 -20.16 18.24 -3.39
C ARG A 275 -18.96 18.22 -4.33
N GLY A 276 -19.01 17.37 -5.36
CA GLY A 276 -18.03 17.32 -6.43
C GLY A 276 -16.76 16.51 -6.15
N ILE A 277 -16.72 15.76 -5.01
CA ILE A 277 -15.64 14.83 -4.74
C ILE A 277 -16.04 13.44 -5.24
N ILE A 278 -15.23 12.83 -6.09
CA ILE A 278 -15.45 11.46 -6.52
C ILE A 278 -15.18 10.54 -5.33
N ALA A 279 -16.25 10.06 -4.68
CA ALA A 279 -16.17 9.15 -3.55
C ALA A 279 -16.52 7.72 -3.98
N THR A 280 -15.73 6.73 -3.55
CA THR A 280 -15.92 5.32 -3.89
C THR A 280 -15.84 4.48 -2.62
N VAL A 281 -16.85 3.69 -2.33
CA VAL A 281 -16.79 2.70 -1.25
C VAL A 281 -16.04 1.47 -1.77
N ARG A 282 -14.90 1.15 -1.16
CA ARG A 282 -14.10 -0.01 -1.55
C ARG A 282 -14.74 -1.29 -1.05
N ARG A 283 -14.74 -2.31 -1.90
CA ARG A 283 -15.10 -3.67 -1.48
C ARG A 283 -13.98 -4.24 -0.63
N SER A 284 -14.34 -4.83 0.48
CA SER A 284 -13.42 -5.61 1.30
C SER A 284 -13.04 -6.90 0.60
N ARG A 285 -11.81 -7.32 0.78
CA ARG A 285 -11.25 -8.55 0.20
C ARG A 285 -10.40 -9.27 1.24
N GLY A 286 -10.48 -10.60 1.26
CA GLY A 286 -9.65 -11.45 2.11
C GLY A 286 -9.86 -11.25 3.61
N GLU A 287 -11.06 -10.87 4.05
CA GLU A 287 -11.38 -10.64 5.47
C GLU A 287 -11.21 -11.91 6.31
N ASP A 288 -11.67 -13.04 5.78
CA ASP A 288 -11.63 -14.36 6.41
C ASP A 288 -10.21 -14.88 6.67
N ILE A 289 -9.23 -14.34 5.96
CA ILE A 289 -7.81 -14.67 6.11
C ILE A 289 -6.96 -13.52 6.68
N ALA A 290 -7.62 -12.49 7.24
CA ALA A 290 -6.97 -11.27 7.74
C ALA A 290 -6.01 -10.64 6.71
N ALA A 291 -6.48 -10.46 5.48
CA ALA A 291 -5.75 -9.83 4.37
C ALA A 291 -6.29 -8.45 3.98
N ALA A 292 -7.31 -7.94 4.66
CA ALA A 292 -7.83 -6.61 4.41
C ALA A 292 -6.86 -5.52 4.90
N CYS A 293 -7.05 -4.28 4.40
CA CYS A 293 -6.21 -3.15 4.75
C CYS A 293 -6.11 -2.95 6.27
N GLY A 294 -4.90 -2.82 6.79
CA GLY A 294 -4.61 -2.66 8.21
C GLY A 294 -4.54 -3.96 9.02
N GLN A 295 -4.86 -5.12 8.45
CA GLN A 295 -4.86 -6.41 9.16
C GLN A 295 -3.53 -7.19 9.06
N LEU A 296 -2.64 -6.82 8.14
CA LEU A 296 -1.39 -7.53 7.92
C LEU A 296 -0.46 -7.43 9.14
N LYS A 297 0.12 -8.55 9.53
CA LYS A 297 0.95 -8.66 10.73
C LYS A 297 2.15 -9.57 10.55
N ASN A 298 3.17 -9.36 11.37
CA ASN A 298 4.29 -10.28 11.48
C ASN A 298 3.87 -11.49 12.33
N SER A 299 3.42 -12.57 11.70
CA SER A 299 2.75 -13.70 12.36
C SER A 299 3.65 -14.61 13.24
N LEU A 300 4.97 -14.44 13.24
CA LEU A 300 5.86 -15.29 14.04
C LEU A 300 6.12 -14.81 15.48
N ARG A 301 5.69 -13.61 15.88
CA ARG A 301 5.87 -13.14 17.27
C ARG A 301 4.80 -13.60 18.25
N LEU A 302 3.76 -14.29 17.81
CA LEU A 302 2.63 -14.69 18.67
C LEU A 302 2.76 -16.09 19.29
N ASN A 303 3.84 -16.82 19.02
CA ASN A 303 4.10 -18.17 19.58
C ASN A 303 5.36 -18.22 20.45
N ARG A 304 5.61 -17.19 21.27
CA ARG A 304 6.57 -17.25 22.36
C ARG A 304 5.94 -16.79 23.66
#